data_6bf19522622a5b936a2072e06e5b89ee
#
_entry.id   6bf19522622a5b936a2072e06e5b89ee
#
_cell.length_a   1.000
_cell.length_b   1.000
_cell.length_c   1.000
_cell.angle_alpha   90.00
_cell.angle_beta   90.00
_cell.angle_gamma   90.00
#
_symmetry.space_group_name_H-M   'P 1'
#
loop_
_entity.id
_entity.type
_entity.pdbx_description
1 polymer ?
#
loop_
_entity_poly.entity_id
_entity_poly.type
_entity_poly.pdbx_seq_one_letter_code
_entity_poly.pdbx_strand_id
1 'polypeptide(L)'
;MKTLQERLSITVAAGIVAGAFFTNATAQTVNDDWGSAMLPSPPALKAATLAPAETALLVMDFTNQTCSTQRRPRCAASVPRVQKLVAGARAKGALVIYSVAVPGSTAADILKELAPAAGELVLPPLGPDKFINSDLEKILKGKGIKTVVALGTQAQTSVLHTGAAAALRGFKVIVPVDGMSSDDVFPELYTAWHLANAARISAQVTLTRLDMIGY
;
A
#
# COMPACT_ATOMS: atom_id res chain seq x y z
N MET A 1 -1.16 -67.93 -75.13
CA MET A 1 0.00 -67.56 -74.33
C MET A 1 -0.32 -66.16 -73.76
N LYS A 2 -0.26 -65.98 -72.44
CA LYS A 2 -0.90 -64.93 -71.69
C LYS A 2 -0.04 -63.66 -71.70
N THR A 3 -0.60 -62.53 -72.05
CA THR A 3 -0.01 -61.20 -71.88
C THR A 3 -0.54 -60.58 -70.58
N LEU A 4 0.37 -60.31 -69.69
CA LEU A 4 0.10 -59.63 -68.42
C LEU A 4 0.09 -58.11 -68.64
N GLN A 5 -1.01 -57.52 -68.33
CA GLN A 5 -1.18 -56.07 -68.38
C GLN A 5 -1.08 -55.53 -66.96
N GLU A 6 0.05 -54.87 -66.65
CA GLU A 6 0.25 -54.20 -65.38
C GLU A 6 -0.54 -52.88 -65.38
N ARG A 7 -1.43 -52.79 -64.44
CA ARG A 7 -2.14 -51.52 -64.15
C ARG A 7 -1.33 -50.70 -63.11
N LEU A 8 -0.79 -49.63 -63.58
CA LEU A 8 -0.13 -48.67 -62.72
C LEU A 8 -1.21 -47.77 -62.01
N SER A 9 -1.39 -47.99 -60.71
CA SER A 9 -2.28 -47.16 -59.90
C SER A 9 -1.47 -45.93 -59.40
N ILE A 10 -1.81 -44.75 -59.91
CA ILE A 10 -1.26 -43.51 -59.43
C ILE A 10 -2.10 -43.05 -58.21
N THR A 11 -1.50 -43.14 -57.02
CA THR A 11 -2.10 -42.58 -55.81
C THR A 11 -1.74 -41.10 -55.74
N VAL A 12 -2.71 -40.22 -55.97
CA VAL A 12 -2.55 -38.77 -55.70
C VAL A 12 -2.71 -38.53 -54.21
N ALA A 13 -1.59 -38.27 -53.55
CA ALA A 13 -1.61 -37.80 -52.18
C ALA A 13 -2.01 -36.34 -52.16
N ALA A 14 -3.22 -36.04 -51.72
CA ALA A 14 -3.68 -34.69 -51.44
C ALA A 14 -2.98 -34.17 -50.17
N GLY A 15 -1.94 -33.34 -50.33
CA GLY A 15 -1.30 -32.65 -49.24
C GLY A 15 -2.24 -31.57 -48.67
N ILE A 16 -2.72 -31.80 -47.46
CA ILE A 16 -3.40 -30.75 -46.69
C ILE A 16 -2.33 -29.76 -46.21
N VAL A 17 -2.22 -28.63 -46.87
CA VAL A 17 -1.45 -27.48 -46.35
C VAL A 17 -2.27 -26.89 -45.21
N ALA A 18 -1.94 -27.26 -43.99
CA ALA A 18 -2.45 -26.57 -42.78
C ALA A 18 -1.87 -25.17 -42.76
N GLY A 19 -2.61 -24.21 -43.27
CA GLY A 19 -2.31 -22.79 -43.13
C GLY A 19 -2.35 -22.43 -41.65
N ALA A 20 -1.20 -22.21 -41.05
CA ALA A 20 -1.12 -21.63 -39.71
C ALA A 20 -1.65 -20.19 -39.80
N PHE A 21 -2.88 -19.98 -39.40
CA PHE A 21 -3.41 -18.64 -39.16
C PHE A 21 -2.67 -18.09 -37.94
N PHE A 22 -1.62 -17.33 -38.16
CA PHE A 22 -1.06 -16.46 -37.13
C PHE A 22 -2.12 -15.38 -36.88
N THR A 23 -3.00 -15.61 -35.91
CA THR A 23 -3.76 -14.50 -35.35
C THR A 23 -2.74 -13.58 -34.69
N ASN A 24 -2.54 -12.39 -35.24
CA ASN A 24 -1.85 -11.33 -34.56
C ASN A 24 -2.69 -11.03 -33.29
N ALA A 25 -2.35 -11.65 -32.17
CA ALA A 25 -2.85 -11.25 -30.88
C ALA A 25 -2.27 -9.86 -30.64
N THR A 26 -3.02 -8.83 -30.95
CA THR A 26 -2.72 -7.47 -30.49
C THR A 26 -2.74 -7.55 -28.96
N ALA A 27 -1.59 -7.26 -28.33
CA ALA A 27 -1.52 -7.23 -26.87
C ALA A 27 -2.51 -6.17 -26.38
N GLN A 28 -3.51 -6.60 -25.61
CA GLN A 28 -4.45 -5.69 -24.96
C GLN A 28 -3.70 -4.79 -23.99
N THR A 29 -4.09 -3.53 -23.95
CA THR A 29 -3.52 -2.53 -23.04
C THR A 29 -4.45 -2.31 -21.85
N VAL A 30 -3.96 -1.61 -20.83
CA VAL A 30 -4.80 -1.26 -19.67
C VAL A 30 -6.06 -0.48 -20.07
N ASN A 31 -6.01 0.30 -21.17
CA ASN A 31 -7.18 1.04 -21.65
C ASN A 31 -8.28 0.12 -22.18
N ASP A 32 -7.89 -0.98 -22.82
CA ASP A 32 -8.85 -1.95 -23.39
C ASP A 32 -9.61 -2.70 -22.29
N ASP A 33 -8.93 -2.95 -21.16
CA ASP A 33 -9.45 -3.74 -20.04
C ASP A 33 -10.02 -2.89 -18.89
N TRP A 34 -9.89 -1.56 -18.94
CA TRP A 34 -10.21 -0.68 -17.80
C TRP A 34 -11.63 -0.89 -17.24
N GLY A 35 -12.62 -1.07 -18.12
CA GLY A 35 -14.01 -1.25 -17.71
C GLY A 35 -14.40 -2.68 -17.30
N SER A 36 -13.55 -3.66 -17.61
CA SER A 36 -13.79 -5.08 -17.36
C SER A 36 -12.87 -5.68 -16.28
N ALA A 37 -11.86 -4.92 -15.84
CA ALA A 37 -10.92 -5.38 -14.84
C ALA A 37 -11.61 -5.74 -13.52
N MET A 38 -11.41 -6.97 -13.07
CA MET A 38 -11.92 -7.45 -11.79
C MET A 38 -10.94 -7.09 -10.69
N LEU A 39 -11.46 -6.67 -9.52
CA LEU A 39 -10.62 -6.47 -8.35
C LEU A 39 -10.03 -7.83 -7.89
N PRO A 40 -8.75 -7.88 -7.57
CA PRO A 40 -8.15 -9.08 -6.99
C PRO A 40 -8.75 -9.39 -5.61
N SER A 41 -8.61 -10.63 -5.16
CA SER A 41 -9.00 -11.01 -3.80
C SER A 41 -8.31 -10.12 -2.76
N PRO A 42 -9.00 -9.73 -1.68
CA PRO A 42 -8.40 -8.92 -0.62
C PRO A 42 -7.15 -9.60 -0.04
N PRO A 43 -6.06 -8.85 0.19
CA PRO A 43 -4.90 -9.38 0.88
C PRO A 43 -5.25 -9.86 2.30
N ALA A 44 -4.56 -10.92 2.75
CA ALA A 44 -4.75 -11.45 4.09
C ALA A 44 -4.29 -10.44 5.16
N LEU A 45 -5.11 -10.22 6.16
CA LEU A 45 -4.77 -9.42 7.35
C LEU A 45 -4.19 -10.33 8.44
N LYS A 46 -3.14 -9.87 9.12
CA LYS A 46 -2.44 -10.64 10.16
C LYS A 46 -2.37 -9.81 11.44
N ALA A 47 -2.49 -10.47 12.59
CA ALA A 47 -2.19 -9.83 13.87
C ALA A 47 -0.73 -9.37 13.92
N ALA A 48 -0.50 -8.25 14.58
CA ALA A 48 0.83 -7.67 14.74
C ALA A 48 1.11 -7.38 16.22
N THR A 49 2.26 -7.84 16.72
CA THR A 49 2.75 -7.47 18.06
C THR A 49 3.90 -6.50 17.90
N LEU A 50 3.79 -5.35 18.55
CA LEU A 50 4.80 -4.30 18.50
C LEU A 50 5.81 -4.51 19.64
N ALA A 51 7.10 -4.32 19.34
CA ALA A 51 8.14 -4.10 20.32
C ALA A 51 8.29 -2.57 20.51
N PRO A 52 7.75 -1.96 21.59
CA PRO A 52 7.61 -0.51 21.66
C PRO A 52 8.92 0.25 21.50
N ALA A 53 9.99 -0.22 22.12
CA ALA A 53 11.32 0.41 22.04
C ALA A 53 11.94 0.43 20.62
N GLU A 54 11.47 -0.46 19.73
CA GLU A 54 11.95 -0.60 18.35
C GLU A 54 10.88 -0.19 17.31
N THR A 55 9.78 0.42 17.77
CA THR A 55 8.64 0.77 16.91
C THR A 55 8.40 2.28 16.86
N ALA A 56 8.19 2.80 15.66
CA ALA A 56 7.67 4.15 15.44
C ALA A 56 6.28 4.11 14.79
N LEU A 57 5.35 4.87 15.33
CA LEU A 57 4.07 5.17 14.68
C LEU A 57 4.22 6.42 13.84
N LEU A 58 3.95 6.33 12.54
CA LEU A 58 3.85 7.47 11.64
C LEU A 58 2.36 7.82 11.44
N VAL A 59 1.90 8.85 12.16
CA VAL A 59 0.52 9.35 12.14
C VAL A 59 0.45 10.48 11.11
N MET A 60 0.13 10.10 9.86
CA MET A 60 0.34 10.98 8.72
C MET A 60 -0.92 11.76 8.33
N ASP A 61 -0.80 13.07 8.35
CA ASP A 61 -1.70 14.02 7.70
C ASP A 61 -3.16 14.00 8.22
N PHE A 62 -3.38 13.58 9.47
CA PHE A 62 -4.67 13.68 10.16
C PHE A 62 -4.94 15.13 10.61
N THR A 63 -5.23 16.00 9.66
CA THR A 63 -5.52 17.42 9.92
C THR A 63 -6.99 17.76 9.69
N ASN A 64 -7.46 18.89 10.21
CA ASN A 64 -8.81 19.39 9.97
C ASN A 64 -9.14 19.54 8.46
N GLN A 65 -8.12 19.81 7.64
CA GLN A 65 -8.27 20.01 6.20
C GLN A 65 -8.34 18.67 5.43
N THR A 66 -7.67 17.63 5.91
CA THR A 66 -7.52 16.36 5.21
C THR A 66 -8.43 15.25 5.74
N CYS A 67 -8.87 15.35 7.00
CA CYS A 67 -9.61 14.29 7.70
C CYS A 67 -10.86 14.90 8.38
N SER A 68 -11.88 15.18 7.60
CA SER A 68 -13.16 15.70 8.10
C SER A 68 -14.32 14.84 7.60
N THR A 69 -15.46 14.90 8.29
CA THR A 69 -16.68 14.20 7.89
C THR A 69 -17.18 14.60 6.52
N GLN A 70 -16.96 15.85 6.11
CA GLN A 70 -17.37 16.37 4.81
C GLN A 70 -16.47 15.87 3.70
N ARG A 71 -15.16 15.81 3.93
CA ARG A 71 -14.20 15.47 2.88
C ARG A 71 -13.89 13.98 2.83
N ARG A 72 -13.61 13.37 4.01
CA ARG A 72 -13.23 11.97 4.12
C ARG A 72 -13.91 11.32 5.32
N PRO A 73 -15.16 10.94 5.20
CA PRO A 73 -15.92 10.38 6.32
C PRO A 73 -15.27 9.13 6.91
N ARG A 74 -14.59 8.29 6.10
CA ARG A 74 -13.86 7.12 6.60
C ARG A 74 -12.64 7.50 7.42
N CYS A 75 -11.94 8.59 7.07
CA CYS A 75 -10.88 9.14 7.91
C CYS A 75 -11.43 9.56 9.27
N ALA A 76 -12.44 10.41 9.29
CA ALA A 76 -13.06 10.87 10.53
C ALA A 76 -13.55 9.71 11.40
N ALA A 77 -14.16 8.67 10.79
CA ALA A 77 -14.62 7.49 11.50
C ALA A 77 -13.48 6.62 12.08
N SER A 78 -12.27 6.70 11.55
CA SER A 78 -11.10 5.97 12.06
C SER A 78 -10.47 6.62 13.29
N VAL A 79 -10.65 7.93 13.47
CA VAL A 79 -9.96 8.75 14.49
C VAL A 79 -10.03 8.16 15.91
N PRO A 80 -11.20 7.70 16.44
CA PRO A 80 -11.22 7.15 17.79
C PRO A 80 -10.36 5.89 17.97
N ARG A 81 -10.26 5.04 16.93
CA ARG A 81 -9.43 3.84 16.97
C ARG A 81 -7.96 4.18 16.83
N VAL A 82 -7.61 5.15 15.97
CA VAL A 82 -6.24 5.68 15.84
C VAL A 82 -5.79 6.32 17.14
N GLN A 83 -6.65 7.11 17.79
CA GLN A 83 -6.38 7.70 19.10
C GLN A 83 -6.05 6.64 20.15
N LYS A 84 -6.81 5.54 20.19
CA LYS A 84 -6.54 4.42 21.10
C LYS A 84 -5.18 3.77 20.83
N LEU A 85 -4.82 3.57 19.56
CA LEU A 85 -3.51 3.03 19.18
C LEU A 85 -2.38 3.96 19.61
N VAL A 86 -2.51 5.27 19.32
CA VAL A 86 -1.50 6.29 19.69
C VAL A 86 -1.33 6.37 21.21
N ALA A 87 -2.43 6.38 21.96
CA ALA A 87 -2.38 6.37 23.43
C ALA A 87 -1.68 5.14 23.98
N GLY A 88 -1.99 3.96 23.42
CA GLY A 88 -1.32 2.70 23.79
C GLY A 88 0.18 2.73 23.48
N ALA A 89 0.56 3.23 22.32
CA ALA A 89 1.95 3.39 21.92
C ALA A 89 2.73 4.30 22.88
N ARG A 90 2.18 5.47 23.21
CA ARG A 90 2.76 6.41 24.18
C ARG A 90 2.94 5.77 25.55
N ALA A 91 1.91 5.08 26.06
CA ALA A 91 1.94 4.40 27.35
C ALA A 91 3.03 3.33 27.43
N LYS A 92 3.44 2.76 26.29
CA LYS A 92 4.48 1.74 26.18
C LYS A 92 5.83 2.30 25.75
N GLY A 93 5.94 3.61 25.56
CA GLY A 93 7.21 4.28 25.19
C GLY A 93 7.61 4.11 23.73
N ALA A 94 6.68 3.75 22.85
CA ALA A 94 6.94 3.74 21.41
C ALA A 94 7.07 5.17 20.87
N LEU A 95 7.89 5.34 19.84
CA LEU A 95 8.07 6.62 19.18
C LEU A 95 6.83 6.98 18.36
N VAL A 96 6.30 8.18 18.53
CA VAL A 96 5.21 8.69 17.70
C VAL A 96 5.71 9.91 16.92
N ILE A 97 5.50 9.88 15.60
CA ILE A 97 5.90 10.94 14.67
C ILE A 97 4.66 11.31 13.84
N TYR A 98 4.46 12.59 13.69
CA TYR A 98 3.36 13.14 12.89
C TYR A 98 3.85 13.76 11.60
N SER A 99 2.94 13.96 10.65
CA SER A 99 3.18 14.84 9.50
C SER A 99 1.94 15.66 9.18
N VAL A 100 2.16 16.74 8.46
CA VAL A 100 1.13 17.57 7.84
C VAL A 100 1.37 17.65 6.34
N ALA A 101 0.30 17.73 5.52
CA ALA A 101 0.39 17.62 4.07
C ALA A 101 0.25 18.94 3.33
N VAL A 102 -0.53 19.87 3.88
CA VAL A 102 -0.90 21.10 3.18
C VAL A 102 0.17 22.17 3.43
N PRO A 103 0.69 22.84 2.39
CA PRO A 103 1.63 23.95 2.57
C PRO A 103 1.10 24.99 3.57
N GLY A 104 1.94 25.39 4.51
CA GLY A 104 1.57 26.30 5.59
C GLY A 104 0.92 25.64 6.81
N SER A 105 0.58 24.35 6.75
CA SER A 105 0.07 23.63 7.92
C SER A 105 1.15 23.40 8.97
N THR A 106 0.72 23.35 10.21
CA THR A 106 1.55 23.17 11.41
C THR A 106 0.96 22.10 12.33
N ALA A 107 1.59 21.82 13.44
CA ALA A 107 1.08 20.91 14.47
C ALA A 107 -0.33 21.31 14.99
N ALA A 108 -0.67 22.61 14.95
CA ALA A 108 -1.98 23.11 15.40
C ALA A 108 -3.14 22.67 14.47
N ASP A 109 -2.84 22.29 13.23
CA ASP A 109 -3.84 21.82 12.27
C ASP A 109 -4.18 20.34 12.45
N ILE A 110 -3.38 19.59 13.21
CA ILE A 110 -3.65 18.19 13.52
C ILE A 110 -4.91 18.09 14.37
N LEU A 111 -5.75 17.09 14.07
CA LEU A 111 -6.99 16.86 14.81
C LEU A 111 -6.73 16.82 16.32
N LYS A 112 -7.58 17.51 17.08
CA LYS A 112 -7.45 17.64 18.53
C LYS A 112 -7.35 16.28 19.24
N GLU A 113 -8.08 15.28 18.77
CA GLU A 113 -8.10 13.92 19.28
C GLU A 113 -6.76 13.19 19.10
N LEU A 114 -5.95 13.64 18.15
CA LEU A 114 -4.64 13.08 17.81
C LEU A 114 -3.49 14.06 18.08
N ALA A 115 -3.75 15.16 18.77
CA ALA A 115 -2.76 16.21 18.99
C ALA A 115 -1.41 15.64 19.47
N PRO A 116 -0.29 16.09 18.90
CA PRO A 116 1.04 15.67 19.34
C PRO A 116 1.27 16.02 20.81
N ALA A 117 1.91 15.12 21.55
CA ALA A 117 2.40 15.41 22.88
C ALA A 117 3.67 16.30 22.81
N ALA A 118 4.01 16.94 23.94
CA ALA A 118 5.21 17.76 24.01
C ALA A 118 6.46 16.93 23.64
N GLY A 119 7.26 17.44 22.71
CA GLY A 119 8.48 16.80 22.21
C GLY A 119 8.27 15.76 21.11
N GLU A 120 7.04 15.42 20.71
CA GLU A 120 6.81 14.59 19.55
C GLU A 120 7.09 15.36 18.25
N LEU A 121 7.76 14.69 17.31
CA LEU A 121 8.15 15.30 16.04
C LEU A 121 6.93 15.44 15.12
N VAL A 122 6.79 16.62 14.53
CA VAL A 122 5.85 16.88 13.44
C VAL A 122 6.63 17.25 12.19
N LEU A 123 6.59 16.39 11.17
CA LEU A 123 7.22 16.66 9.88
C LEU A 123 6.41 17.71 9.12
N PRO A 124 7.07 18.69 8.50
CA PRO A 124 6.41 19.70 7.66
C PRO A 124 5.85 19.06 6.38
N PRO A 125 5.13 19.80 5.53
CA PRO A 125 4.59 19.29 4.27
C PRO A 125 5.72 19.05 3.26
N LEU A 126 6.24 17.81 3.23
CA LEU A 126 7.36 17.35 2.40
C LEU A 126 6.93 16.58 1.13
N GLY A 127 5.64 16.38 0.96
CA GLY A 127 5.10 15.55 -0.13
C GLY A 127 4.67 14.15 0.33
N PRO A 128 4.41 13.22 -0.63
CA PRO A 128 3.82 11.92 -0.32
C PRO A 128 4.76 11.00 0.47
N ASP A 129 6.03 10.93 0.13
CA ASP A 129 7.04 10.14 0.84
C ASP A 129 7.70 11.00 1.93
N LYS A 130 7.49 10.62 3.19
CA LYS A 130 7.99 11.38 4.34
C LYS A 130 9.51 11.20 4.59
N PHE A 131 10.17 10.31 3.83
CA PHE A 131 11.62 10.17 3.86
C PHE A 131 12.34 11.17 2.93
N ILE A 132 11.66 11.66 1.89
CA ILE A 132 12.27 12.60 0.94
C ILE A 132 12.41 13.98 1.60
N ASN A 133 13.60 14.58 1.45
CA ASN A 133 13.93 15.90 1.99
C ASN A 133 13.69 16.04 3.50
N SER A 134 13.88 14.95 4.25
CA SER A 134 13.73 14.92 5.71
C SER A 134 14.83 14.11 6.38
N ASP A 135 15.01 14.31 7.68
CA ASP A 135 15.89 13.50 8.52
C ASP A 135 15.19 12.23 9.06
N LEU A 136 14.02 11.84 8.57
CA LEU A 136 13.22 10.77 9.14
C LEU A 136 14.01 9.46 9.26
N GLU A 137 14.71 9.05 8.20
CA GLU A 137 15.52 7.83 8.22
C GLU A 137 16.61 7.88 9.29
N LYS A 138 17.34 8.99 9.36
CA LYS A 138 18.39 9.21 10.37
C LYS A 138 17.83 9.16 11.79
N ILE A 139 16.66 9.79 12.01
CA ILE A 139 15.98 9.80 13.31
C ILE A 139 15.56 8.38 13.70
N LEU A 140 14.92 7.64 12.81
CA LEU A 140 14.46 6.27 13.07
C LEU A 140 15.65 5.36 13.37
N LYS A 141 16.67 5.35 12.53
CA LYS A 141 17.88 4.53 12.73
C LYS A 141 18.65 4.93 14.00
N GLY A 142 18.81 6.22 14.27
CA GLY A 142 19.50 6.73 15.45
C GLY A 142 18.79 6.37 16.76
N LYS A 143 17.49 6.13 16.73
CA LYS A 143 16.69 5.64 17.87
C LYS A 143 16.54 4.11 17.92
N GLY A 144 17.21 3.37 17.03
CA GLY A 144 17.15 1.90 17.00
C GLY A 144 15.80 1.35 16.50
N ILE A 145 15.01 2.14 15.78
CA ILE A 145 13.71 1.71 15.26
C ILE A 145 13.93 0.67 14.16
N LYS A 146 13.20 -0.42 14.24
CA LYS A 146 13.17 -1.53 13.27
C LYS A 146 11.82 -1.68 12.59
N THR A 147 10.76 -1.20 13.24
CA THR A 147 9.38 -1.34 12.78
C THR A 147 8.70 0.02 12.67
N VAL A 148 8.03 0.25 11.56
CA VAL A 148 7.22 1.45 11.30
C VAL A 148 5.76 1.04 11.17
N VAL A 149 4.88 1.65 11.95
CA VAL A 149 3.44 1.56 11.73
C VAL A 149 3.02 2.75 10.90
N ALA A 150 2.61 2.52 9.65
CA ALA A 150 2.22 3.58 8.71
C ALA A 150 0.70 3.68 8.63
N LEU A 151 0.15 4.80 9.07
CA LEU A 151 -1.29 5.08 9.01
C LEU A 151 -1.53 6.55 8.67
N GLY A 152 -2.66 6.85 8.06
CA GLY A 152 -2.94 8.24 7.66
C GLY A 152 -3.82 8.44 6.45
N THR A 153 -3.83 9.66 5.95
CA THR A 153 -4.56 10.07 4.76
C THR A 153 -3.70 10.96 3.86
N GLN A 154 -3.60 10.70 2.53
CA GLN A 154 -4.36 9.71 1.76
C GLN A 154 -3.61 8.37 1.67
N ALA A 155 -4.37 7.29 1.56
CA ALA A 155 -3.81 5.96 1.45
C ALA A 155 -2.81 5.83 0.30
N GLN A 156 -3.22 6.20 -0.94
CA GLN A 156 -2.40 6.12 -2.16
C GLN A 156 -1.25 7.13 -2.24
N THR A 157 -1.19 8.09 -1.34
CA THR A 157 -0.11 9.08 -1.28
C THR A 157 0.75 8.83 -0.05
N SER A 158 0.42 9.40 1.10
CA SER A 158 1.27 9.36 2.29
C SER A 158 1.52 7.94 2.80
N VAL A 159 0.47 7.09 2.89
CA VAL A 159 0.64 5.72 3.42
C VAL A 159 1.40 4.84 2.44
N LEU A 160 1.00 4.84 1.16
CA LEU A 160 1.64 4.03 0.13
C LEU A 160 3.11 4.39 -0.05
N HIS A 161 3.40 5.66 -0.32
CA HIS A 161 4.76 6.09 -0.63
C HIS A 161 5.68 5.97 0.59
N THR A 162 5.24 6.41 1.77
CA THR A 162 6.06 6.31 2.98
C THR A 162 6.24 4.86 3.43
N GLY A 163 5.18 4.04 3.35
CA GLY A 163 5.24 2.62 3.69
C GLY A 163 6.18 1.84 2.76
N ALA A 164 6.07 2.06 1.44
CA ALA A 164 6.96 1.46 0.46
C ALA A 164 8.42 1.92 0.65
N ALA A 165 8.64 3.21 0.88
CA ALA A 165 9.96 3.78 1.12
C ALA A 165 10.61 3.22 2.41
N ALA A 166 9.83 3.02 3.49
CA ALA A 166 10.28 2.38 4.71
C ALA A 166 10.70 0.92 4.45
N ALA A 167 9.86 0.15 3.74
CA ALA A 167 10.16 -1.24 3.37
C ALA A 167 11.45 -1.36 2.56
N LEU A 168 11.64 -0.50 1.55
CA LEU A 168 12.86 -0.47 0.73
C LEU A 168 14.12 -0.07 1.51
N ARG A 169 13.98 0.62 2.65
CA ARG A 169 15.06 0.97 3.59
C ARG A 169 15.32 -0.11 4.64
N GLY A 170 14.61 -1.25 4.56
CA GLY A 170 14.79 -2.41 5.43
C GLY A 170 14.00 -2.37 6.74
N PHE A 171 13.10 -1.39 6.93
CA PHE A 171 12.19 -1.42 8.07
C PHE A 171 11.09 -2.48 7.86
N LYS A 172 10.67 -3.14 8.93
CA LYS A 172 9.36 -3.83 8.95
C LYS A 172 8.27 -2.78 8.93
N VAL A 173 7.25 -2.98 8.12
CA VAL A 173 6.15 -2.01 7.97
C VAL A 173 4.84 -2.68 8.32
N ILE A 174 4.13 -2.11 9.26
CA ILE A 174 2.79 -2.53 9.66
C ILE A 174 1.80 -1.49 9.18
N VAL A 175 0.80 -1.91 8.42
CA VAL A 175 -0.22 -1.02 7.86
C VAL A 175 -1.59 -1.49 8.30
N PRO A 176 -2.22 -0.79 9.27
CA PRO A 176 -3.61 -1.04 9.61
C PRO A 176 -4.51 -0.48 8.50
N VAL A 177 -5.19 -1.37 7.76
CA VAL A 177 -6.00 -0.98 6.60
C VAL A 177 -7.19 -0.10 6.98
N ASP A 178 -7.68 -0.20 8.21
CA ASP A 178 -8.71 0.66 8.78
C ASP A 178 -8.17 1.89 9.52
N GLY A 179 -6.85 2.10 9.45
CA GLY A 179 -6.13 3.30 9.90
C GLY A 179 -5.64 4.17 8.73
N MET A 180 -5.95 3.79 7.49
CA MET A 180 -5.70 4.62 6.31
C MET A 180 -7.01 4.97 5.61
N SER A 181 -7.02 6.07 4.86
CA SER A 181 -8.22 6.51 4.14
C SER A 181 -7.90 7.35 2.91
N SER A 182 -8.87 7.44 2.00
CA SER A 182 -8.82 8.29 0.82
C SER A 182 -10.18 8.94 0.54
N ASP A 183 -10.26 9.70 -0.54
CA ASP A 183 -11.53 10.28 -0.99
C ASP A 183 -12.49 9.16 -1.46
N ASP A 184 -11.94 8.11 -2.09
CA ASP A 184 -12.67 6.93 -2.58
C ASP A 184 -12.09 5.62 -2.04
N VAL A 185 -12.84 4.53 -2.20
CA VAL A 185 -12.44 3.20 -1.73
C VAL A 185 -11.34 2.57 -2.58
N PHE A 186 -11.33 2.81 -3.90
CA PHE A 186 -10.36 2.19 -4.80
C PHE A 186 -8.91 2.51 -4.43
N PRO A 187 -8.52 3.76 -4.16
CA PRO A 187 -7.16 4.07 -3.69
C PRO A 187 -6.76 3.34 -2.40
N GLU A 188 -7.70 3.08 -1.48
CA GLU A 188 -7.45 2.30 -0.27
C GLU A 188 -7.18 0.82 -0.60
N LEU A 189 -8.03 0.23 -1.46
CA LEU A 189 -7.86 -1.14 -1.94
C LEU A 189 -6.54 -1.31 -2.71
N TYR A 190 -6.23 -0.38 -3.62
CA TYR A 190 -4.99 -0.39 -4.37
C TYR A 190 -3.77 -0.30 -3.45
N THR A 191 -3.80 0.58 -2.45
CA THR A 191 -2.70 0.73 -1.49
C THR A 191 -2.45 -0.57 -0.74
N ALA A 192 -3.50 -1.21 -0.22
CA ALA A 192 -3.39 -2.49 0.46
C ALA A 192 -2.86 -3.59 -0.47
N TRP A 193 -3.41 -3.69 -1.69
CA TRP A 193 -2.97 -4.66 -2.68
C TRP A 193 -1.52 -4.44 -3.09
N HIS A 194 -1.13 -3.20 -3.40
CA HIS A 194 0.24 -2.86 -3.81
C HIS A 194 1.26 -3.24 -2.74
N LEU A 195 1.02 -2.81 -1.50
CA LEU A 195 1.93 -3.08 -0.39
C LEU A 195 2.08 -4.58 -0.10
N ALA A 196 1.02 -5.37 -0.35
CA ALA A 196 1.04 -6.82 -0.15
C ALA A 196 1.69 -7.60 -1.31
N ASN A 197 1.80 -7.01 -2.52
CA ASN A 197 2.21 -7.75 -3.73
C ASN A 197 3.44 -7.18 -4.44
N ALA A 198 3.81 -5.92 -4.18
CA ALA A 198 4.93 -5.30 -4.88
C ALA A 198 6.26 -5.97 -4.50
N ALA A 199 7.05 -6.30 -5.53
CA ALA A 199 8.37 -6.90 -5.36
C ALA A 199 9.27 -6.04 -4.47
N ARG A 200 10.05 -6.69 -3.60
CA ARG A 200 10.98 -6.07 -2.63
C ARG A 200 10.30 -5.26 -1.51
N ILE A 201 9.00 -5.01 -1.58
CA ILE A 201 8.22 -4.29 -0.57
C ILE A 201 7.43 -5.29 0.28
N SER A 202 6.67 -6.17 -0.35
CA SER A 202 5.73 -7.08 0.31
C SER A 202 6.36 -7.98 1.39
N ALA A 203 7.62 -8.36 1.23
CA ALA A 203 8.36 -9.16 2.22
C ALA A 203 8.56 -8.44 3.56
N GLN A 204 8.49 -7.10 3.58
CA GLN A 204 8.65 -6.27 4.78
C GLN A 204 7.30 -5.79 5.33
N VAL A 205 6.20 -5.97 4.59
CA VAL A 205 4.90 -5.38 4.94
C VAL A 205 3.98 -6.41 5.59
N THR A 206 3.35 -6.02 6.67
CA THR A 206 2.23 -6.73 7.30
C THR A 206 1.00 -5.85 7.24
N LEU A 207 -0.03 -6.29 6.52
CA LEU A 207 -1.35 -5.67 6.59
C LEU A 207 -2.10 -6.21 7.79
N THR A 208 -2.76 -5.31 8.52
CA THR A 208 -3.48 -5.63 9.75
C THR A 208 -4.71 -4.74 9.91
N ARG A 209 -5.37 -4.80 11.05
CA ARG A 209 -6.37 -3.82 11.50
C ARG A 209 -5.92 -3.22 12.83
N LEU A 210 -6.45 -2.03 13.16
CA LEU A 210 -6.13 -1.32 14.40
C LEU A 210 -6.40 -2.18 15.65
N ASP A 211 -7.45 -2.99 15.64
CA ASP A 211 -7.83 -3.89 16.75
C ASP A 211 -7.03 -5.21 16.80
N MET A 212 -6.21 -5.49 15.80
CA MET A 212 -5.31 -6.65 15.72
C MET A 212 -3.86 -6.30 16.07
N ILE A 213 -3.60 -5.06 16.51
CA ILE A 213 -2.28 -4.61 16.97
C ILE A 213 -2.20 -4.73 18.49
N GLY A 214 -1.23 -5.51 18.97
CA GLY A 214 -0.85 -5.66 20.37
C GLY A 214 0.53 -5.13 20.70
N TYR A 215 0.90 -5.10 21.99
CA TYR A 215 2.20 -4.64 22.52
C TYR A 215 2.84 -5.72 23.38
#